data_d6646fefcb72056abf8161a4ca9c2e2e
#
_entry.id   d6646fefcb72056abf8161a4ca9c2e2e
#
_cell.length_a   1.000
_cell.length_b   1.000
_cell.length_c   1.000
_cell.angle_alpha   90.00
_cell.angle_beta   90.00
_cell.angle_gamma   90.00
#
_symmetry.space_group_name_H-M   'P 1'
#
loop_
_entity.id
_entity.type
_entity.pdbx_description
1 polymer ?
#
loop_
_entity_poly.entity_id
_entity_poly.type
_entity_poly.pdbx_seq_one_letter_code
_entity_poly.pdbx_strand_id
1 'polypeptide(L)'
;MSIEFIQNILVILLSAYVVMDNLGITIFNYWAVTTGMLVGLIMGDINTGLLIGGTFQLMSLGVAGLGGASVPDYGLAALVGTFLAIRTGSGLSTAVAVGLPVGLLAINFDVLVKILNNFVAHKMQRLAHEGKYKQMLLWGWIGPIMFMLKSVIIVTIIVTVGPGVIKSILNIIPQWVTDGLNIAGGMLPVLGIALLLHYMPAKKYLWAVLIGFVLSTYLKVPIIGV
;
A
#
# COMPACT_ATOMS: atom_id res chain seq x y z
N MET A 1 6.98 28.33 7.85
CA MET A 1 6.82 26.86 7.96
C MET A 1 7.55 26.26 6.77
N SER A 2 8.50 25.34 6.97
CA SER A 2 9.24 24.78 5.83
C SER A 2 8.30 23.96 4.95
N ILE A 3 8.51 23.96 3.63
CA ILE A 3 7.73 23.15 2.68
C ILE A 3 7.72 21.70 3.10
N GLU A 4 8.84 21.18 3.59
CA GLU A 4 8.95 19.82 4.10
C GLU A 4 8.00 19.51 5.27
N PHE A 5 7.81 20.46 6.18
CA PHE A 5 6.89 20.29 7.30
C PHE A 5 5.44 20.16 6.83
N ILE A 6 5.05 20.97 5.83
CA ILE A 6 3.72 20.89 5.22
C ILE A 6 3.53 19.55 4.51
N GLN A 7 4.51 19.12 3.71
CA GLN A 7 4.49 17.83 3.02
C GLN A 7 4.36 16.67 4.02
N ASN A 8 5.09 16.70 5.12
CA ASN A 8 5.02 15.67 6.16
C ASN A 8 3.62 15.57 6.77
N ILE A 9 3.01 16.71 7.11
CA ILE A 9 1.63 16.75 7.62
C ILE A 9 0.65 16.22 6.57
N LEU A 10 0.77 16.63 5.30
CA LEU A 10 -0.11 16.17 4.24
C LEU A 10 -0.01 14.67 4.01
N VAL A 11 1.19 14.08 4.07
CA VAL A 11 1.39 12.64 3.94
C VAL A 11 0.77 11.88 5.13
N ILE A 12 0.89 12.40 6.36
CA ILE A 12 0.23 11.82 7.54
C ILE A 12 -1.30 11.90 7.40
N LEU A 13 -1.85 13.05 7.00
CA LEU A 13 -3.29 13.20 6.75
C LEU A 13 -3.76 12.29 5.61
N LEU A 14 -2.97 12.14 4.55
CA LEU A 14 -3.26 11.22 3.47
C LEU A 14 -3.34 9.79 3.98
N SER A 15 -2.44 9.36 4.88
CA SER A 15 -2.48 8.01 5.46
C SER A 15 -3.78 7.74 6.25
N ALA A 16 -4.31 8.74 6.92
CA ALA A 16 -5.61 8.66 7.59
C ALA A 16 -6.74 8.54 6.56
N TYR A 17 -6.72 9.40 5.54
CA TYR A 17 -7.74 9.45 4.49
C TYR A 17 -7.84 8.14 3.70
N VAL A 18 -6.71 7.57 3.21
CA VAL A 18 -6.75 6.35 2.39
C VAL A 18 -7.27 5.13 3.15
N VAL A 19 -7.06 5.05 4.48
CA VAL A 19 -7.67 4.00 5.31
C VAL A 19 -9.17 4.19 5.42
N MET A 20 -9.65 5.42 5.61
CA MET A 20 -11.08 5.72 5.65
C MET A 20 -11.74 5.48 4.29
N ASP A 21 -11.04 5.77 3.20
CA ASP A 21 -11.49 5.47 1.83
C ASP A 21 -11.68 3.96 1.61
N ASN A 22 -10.79 3.13 2.15
CA ASN A 22 -10.91 1.67 2.05
C ASN A 22 -12.06 1.09 2.90
N LEU A 23 -12.33 1.68 4.06
CA LEU A 23 -13.32 1.16 5.03
C LEU A 23 -14.69 1.81 4.95
N GLY A 24 -14.82 2.93 4.24
CA GLY A 24 -16.02 3.75 4.20
C GLY A 24 -16.50 4.06 2.79
N ILE A 25 -16.52 5.35 2.44
CA ILE A 25 -16.90 5.84 1.12
C ILE A 25 -15.68 5.74 0.20
N THR A 26 -15.68 4.75 -0.67
CA THR A 26 -14.57 4.45 -1.56
C THR A 26 -14.53 5.43 -2.74
N ILE A 27 -13.53 6.31 -2.76
CA ILE A 27 -13.27 7.24 -3.87
C ILE A 27 -12.09 6.75 -4.71
N PHE A 28 -10.95 6.46 -4.08
CA PHE A 28 -9.72 6.00 -4.73
C PHE A 28 -9.44 4.52 -4.54
N ASN A 29 -10.24 3.82 -3.75
CA ASN A 29 -10.21 2.38 -3.47
C ASN A 29 -8.89 1.86 -2.88
N TYR A 30 -8.13 2.70 -2.17
CA TYR A 30 -6.88 2.31 -1.48
C TYR A 30 -5.89 1.54 -2.37
N TRP A 31 -5.90 1.80 -3.66
CA TRP A 31 -4.97 1.14 -4.56
C TRP A 31 -3.56 1.72 -4.40
N ALA A 32 -2.57 0.85 -4.45
CA ALA A 32 -1.17 1.26 -4.30
C ALA A 32 -0.76 2.33 -5.32
N VAL A 33 -1.26 2.22 -6.57
CA VAL A 33 -0.99 3.19 -7.63
C VAL A 33 -1.56 4.56 -7.32
N THR A 34 -2.80 4.65 -6.83
CA THR A 34 -3.43 5.93 -6.47
C THR A 34 -2.79 6.54 -5.24
N THR A 35 -2.44 5.71 -4.26
CA THR A 35 -1.73 6.15 -3.05
C THR A 35 -0.34 6.71 -3.40
N GLY A 36 0.42 6.00 -4.23
CA GLY A 36 1.73 6.45 -4.72
C GLY A 36 1.63 7.75 -5.53
N MET A 37 0.63 7.86 -6.40
CA MET A 37 0.35 9.09 -7.16
C MET A 37 0.07 10.28 -6.23
N LEU A 38 -0.79 10.11 -5.22
CA LEU A 38 -1.14 11.19 -4.29
C LEU A 38 0.07 11.63 -3.45
N VAL A 39 0.90 10.69 -2.98
CA VAL A 39 2.16 11.02 -2.30
C VAL A 39 3.10 11.74 -3.26
N GLY A 40 3.24 11.28 -4.51
CA GLY A 40 4.05 11.93 -5.54
C GLY A 40 3.60 13.36 -5.81
N LEU A 41 2.28 13.62 -5.86
CA LEU A 41 1.73 14.98 -5.98
C LEU A 41 2.12 15.86 -4.78
N ILE A 42 1.98 15.37 -3.55
CA ILE A 42 2.34 16.11 -2.34
C ILE A 42 3.84 16.41 -2.31
N MET A 43 4.65 15.45 -2.74
CA MET A 43 6.11 15.57 -2.72
C MET A 43 6.69 16.32 -3.93
N GLY A 44 5.88 16.58 -4.98
CA GLY A 44 6.29 17.28 -6.18
C GLY A 44 6.95 16.41 -7.27
N ASP A 45 6.85 15.08 -7.16
CA ASP A 45 7.34 14.12 -8.17
C ASP A 45 6.30 13.02 -8.41
N ILE A 46 5.34 13.34 -9.26
CA ILE A 46 4.24 12.45 -9.62
C ILE A 46 4.72 11.23 -10.43
N ASN A 47 5.78 11.38 -11.24
CA ASN A 47 6.30 10.30 -12.07
C ASN A 47 6.90 9.19 -11.20
N THR A 48 7.73 9.55 -10.24
CA THR A 48 8.27 8.61 -9.25
C THR A 48 7.14 7.99 -8.41
N GLY A 49 6.14 8.79 -8.02
CA GLY A 49 4.96 8.31 -7.29
C GLY A 49 4.17 7.27 -8.07
N LEU A 50 3.89 7.50 -9.35
CA LEU A 50 3.20 6.56 -10.23
C LEU A 50 4.02 5.30 -10.49
N LEU A 51 5.33 5.43 -10.70
CA LEU A 51 6.23 4.29 -10.92
C LEU A 51 6.23 3.36 -9.69
N ILE A 52 6.41 3.91 -8.50
CA ILE A 52 6.47 3.13 -7.25
C ILE A 52 5.09 2.55 -6.93
N GLY A 53 4.04 3.38 -6.99
CA GLY A 53 2.67 2.95 -6.75
C GLY A 53 2.23 1.86 -7.72
N GLY A 54 2.52 2.01 -9.01
CA GLY A 54 2.25 1.00 -10.04
C GLY A 54 2.99 -0.31 -9.78
N THR A 55 4.26 -0.23 -9.36
CA THR A 55 5.05 -1.42 -9.00
C THR A 55 4.40 -2.18 -7.84
N PHE A 56 4.04 -1.52 -6.74
CA PHE A 56 3.34 -2.16 -5.63
C PHE A 56 1.94 -2.66 -6.02
N GLN A 57 1.25 -1.97 -6.94
CA GLN A 57 -0.02 -2.44 -7.47
C GLN A 57 0.14 -3.76 -8.23
N LEU A 58 1.17 -3.88 -9.08
CA LEU A 58 1.46 -5.12 -9.79
C LEU A 58 1.84 -6.25 -8.82
N MET A 59 2.59 -5.96 -7.75
CA MET A 59 2.90 -6.95 -6.70
C MET A 59 1.64 -7.44 -5.97
N SER A 60 0.61 -6.61 -5.85
CA SER A 60 -0.64 -6.95 -5.18
C SER A 60 -1.57 -7.84 -6.02
N LEU A 61 -1.29 -8.01 -7.33
CA LEU A 61 -2.11 -8.85 -8.19
C LEU A 61 -2.09 -10.31 -7.71
N GLY A 62 -3.25 -10.92 -7.65
CA GLY A 62 -3.39 -12.29 -7.17
C GLY A 62 -3.32 -12.46 -5.64
N VAL A 63 -3.15 -11.38 -4.89
CA VAL A 63 -3.18 -11.40 -3.42
C VAL A 63 -4.51 -10.84 -2.94
N ALA A 64 -5.30 -11.66 -2.26
CA ALA A 64 -6.60 -11.26 -1.72
C ALA A 64 -6.76 -11.73 -0.27
N GLY A 65 -7.20 -10.82 0.60
CA GLY A 65 -7.55 -11.13 1.99
C GLY A 65 -8.96 -11.71 2.07
N LEU A 66 -9.06 -13.03 2.05
CA LEU A 66 -10.35 -13.73 2.16
C LEU A 66 -10.58 -14.22 3.59
N GLY A 67 -11.85 -14.23 4.02
CA GLY A 67 -12.24 -14.79 5.31
C GLY A 67 -11.63 -14.11 6.54
N GLY A 68 -11.31 -12.81 6.45
CA GLY A 68 -10.68 -12.06 7.55
C GLY A 68 -9.16 -12.21 7.64
N ALA A 69 -8.53 -12.94 6.71
CA ALA A 69 -7.08 -13.03 6.64
C ALA A 69 -6.46 -11.66 6.36
N SER A 70 -5.34 -11.36 7.01
CA SER A 70 -4.55 -10.16 6.73
C SER A 70 -3.54 -10.47 5.62
N VAL A 71 -3.46 -9.58 4.65
CA VAL A 71 -2.49 -9.62 3.55
C VAL A 71 -1.54 -8.43 3.66
N PRO A 72 -0.38 -8.46 2.98
CA PRO A 72 0.51 -7.31 2.97
C PRO A 72 -0.21 -6.03 2.54
N ASP A 73 0.03 -4.96 3.28
CA ASP A 73 -0.58 -3.66 3.02
C ASP A 73 0.20 -2.92 1.94
N TYR A 74 -0.11 -3.23 0.67
CA TYR A 74 0.57 -2.63 -0.48
C TYR A 74 0.28 -1.13 -0.64
N GLY A 75 -0.88 -0.65 -0.18
CA GLY A 75 -1.20 0.77 -0.16
C GLY A 75 -0.28 1.55 0.79
N LEU A 76 -0.10 1.04 2.02
CA LEU A 76 0.84 1.60 2.98
C LEU A 76 2.29 1.46 2.51
N ALA A 77 2.64 0.32 1.89
CA ALA A 77 3.96 0.11 1.29
C ALA A 77 4.27 1.16 0.21
N ALA A 78 3.30 1.43 -0.67
CA ALA A 78 3.43 2.46 -1.70
C ALA A 78 3.55 3.87 -1.10
N LEU A 79 2.74 4.19 -0.08
CA LEU A 79 2.80 5.48 0.62
C LEU A 79 4.19 5.74 1.19
N VAL A 80 4.66 4.79 2.01
CA VAL A 80 5.95 4.89 2.70
C VAL A 80 7.11 4.84 1.72
N GLY A 81 7.06 3.90 0.77
CA GLY A 81 8.10 3.73 -0.25
C GLY A 81 8.25 4.98 -1.10
N THR A 82 7.14 5.55 -1.59
CA THR A 82 7.16 6.78 -2.40
C THR A 82 7.67 7.97 -1.59
N PHE A 83 7.17 8.16 -0.37
CA PHE A 83 7.63 9.24 0.50
C PHE A 83 9.15 9.18 0.71
N LEU A 84 9.67 8.04 1.11
CA LEU A 84 11.10 7.88 1.40
C LEU A 84 11.97 7.98 0.15
N ALA A 85 11.57 7.37 -0.96
CA ALA A 85 12.31 7.43 -2.21
C ALA A 85 12.46 8.86 -2.72
N ILE A 86 11.38 9.64 -2.73
CA ILE A 86 11.42 11.05 -3.16
C ILE A 86 12.23 11.89 -2.15
N ARG A 87 11.99 11.71 -0.84
CA ARG A 87 12.69 12.48 0.21
C ARG A 87 14.20 12.23 0.23
N THR A 88 14.64 11.03 -0.10
CA THR A 88 16.07 10.65 -0.10
C THR A 88 16.71 10.75 -1.49
N GLY A 89 15.92 10.91 -2.56
CA GLY A 89 16.40 10.91 -3.94
C GLY A 89 16.88 9.53 -4.42
N SER A 90 16.45 8.43 -3.80
CA SER A 90 17.04 7.09 -3.99
C SER A 90 16.27 6.14 -4.90
N GLY A 91 15.13 6.57 -5.45
CA GLY A 91 14.42 5.83 -6.51
C GLY A 91 13.68 4.56 -6.06
N LEU A 92 13.33 3.72 -7.06
CA LEU A 92 12.46 2.54 -6.89
C LEU A 92 13.04 1.47 -5.95
N SER A 93 14.35 1.21 -6.00
CA SER A 93 15.00 0.19 -5.16
C SER A 93 14.79 0.45 -3.67
N THR A 94 14.99 1.69 -3.25
CA THR A 94 14.76 2.10 -1.84
C THR A 94 13.30 2.02 -1.48
N ALA A 95 12.40 2.44 -2.40
CA ALA A 95 10.97 2.33 -2.18
C ALA A 95 10.54 0.89 -1.89
N VAL A 96 11.02 -0.07 -2.67
CA VAL A 96 10.71 -1.50 -2.49
C VAL A 96 11.39 -2.06 -1.24
N ALA A 97 12.66 -1.74 -1.04
CA ALA A 97 13.45 -2.22 0.10
C ALA A 97 12.85 -1.84 1.46
N VAL A 98 12.19 -0.68 1.54
CA VAL A 98 11.60 -0.18 2.80
C VAL A 98 10.09 -0.35 2.82
N GLY A 99 9.42 -0.04 1.72
CA GLY A 99 7.96 -0.11 1.64
C GLY A 99 7.42 -1.52 1.84
N LEU A 100 8.04 -2.53 1.19
CA LEU A 100 7.56 -3.90 1.30
C LEU A 100 7.67 -4.47 2.74
N PRO A 101 8.79 -4.37 3.45
CA PRO A 101 8.86 -4.77 4.86
C PRO A 101 7.86 -4.03 5.75
N VAL A 102 7.62 -2.73 5.52
CA VAL A 102 6.62 -1.97 6.28
C VAL A 102 5.21 -2.50 6.02
N GLY A 103 4.87 -2.78 4.75
CA GLY A 103 3.59 -3.40 4.38
C GLY A 103 3.39 -4.79 5.00
N LEU A 104 4.45 -5.59 5.10
CA LEU A 104 4.44 -6.89 5.77
C LEU A 104 4.29 -6.75 7.29
N LEU A 105 5.03 -5.84 7.92
CA LEU A 105 4.90 -5.58 9.36
C LEU A 105 3.50 -5.05 9.72
N ALA A 106 2.86 -4.32 8.83
CA ALA A 106 1.50 -3.83 9.02
C ALA A 106 0.48 -4.95 9.22
N ILE A 107 0.74 -6.19 8.75
CA ILE A 107 -0.10 -7.36 9.00
C ILE A 107 -0.26 -7.62 10.50
N ASN A 108 0.83 -7.53 11.27
CA ASN A 108 0.77 -7.78 12.72
C ASN A 108 -0.09 -6.72 13.44
N PHE A 109 0.05 -5.45 13.04
CA PHE A 109 -0.79 -4.39 13.58
C PHE A 109 -2.27 -4.55 13.14
N ASP A 110 -2.50 -5.06 11.94
CA ASP A 110 -3.83 -5.34 11.43
C ASP A 110 -4.54 -6.41 12.26
N VAL A 111 -3.83 -7.50 12.56
CA VAL A 111 -4.33 -8.57 13.44
C VAL A 111 -4.62 -8.02 14.84
N LEU A 112 -3.74 -7.21 15.40
CA LEU A 112 -3.95 -6.59 16.71
C LEU A 112 -5.22 -5.72 16.73
N VAL A 113 -5.39 -4.86 15.72
CA VAL A 113 -6.57 -4.01 15.61
C VAL A 113 -7.85 -4.84 15.43
N LYS A 114 -7.80 -5.93 14.65
CA LYS A 114 -8.93 -6.87 14.49
C LYS A 114 -9.32 -7.53 15.81
N ILE A 115 -8.33 -7.96 16.61
CA ILE A 115 -8.59 -8.53 17.95
C ILE A 115 -9.27 -7.50 18.85
N LEU A 116 -8.78 -6.27 18.88
CA LEU A 116 -9.39 -5.20 19.67
C LEU A 116 -10.80 -4.84 19.17
N ASN A 117 -11.00 -4.82 17.85
CA ASN A 117 -12.31 -4.59 17.26
C ASN A 117 -13.34 -5.68 17.58
N ASN A 118 -12.93 -6.88 17.96
CA ASN A 118 -13.84 -7.93 18.40
C ASN A 118 -14.61 -7.50 19.67
N PHE A 119 -13.96 -6.79 20.59
CA PHE A 119 -14.65 -6.21 21.77
C PHE A 119 -15.70 -5.17 21.37
N VAL A 120 -15.38 -4.34 20.37
CA VAL A 120 -16.31 -3.35 19.83
C VAL A 120 -17.53 -4.05 19.21
N ALA A 121 -17.30 -5.10 18.42
CA ALA A 121 -18.35 -5.87 17.76
C ALA A 121 -19.30 -6.52 18.78
N HIS A 122 -18.77 -7.14 19.84
CA HIS A 122 -19.61 -7.70 20.92
C HIS A 122 -20.42 -6.63 21.66
N LYS A 123 -19.83 -5.45 21.88
CA LYS A 123 -20.59 -4.32 22.47
C LYS A 123 -21.70 -3.86 21.56
N MET A 124 -21.44 -3.75 20.26
CA MET A 124 -22.47 -3.38 19.27
C MET A 124 -23.60 -4.41 19.21
N GLN A 125 -23.30 -5.71 19.24
CA GLN A 125 -24.30 -6.77 19.29
C GLN A 125 -25.20 -6.64 20.51
N ARG A 126 -24.63 -6.41 21.71
CA ARG A 126 -25.42 -6.18 22.93
C ARG A 126 -26.35 -4.97 22.79
N LEU A 127 -25.82 -3.85 22.30
CA LEU A 127 -26.61 -2.64 22.11
C LEU A 127 -27.75 -2.82 21.08
N ALA A 128 -27.50 -3.64 20.05
CA ALA A 128 -28.53 -4.02 19.10
C ALA A 128 -29.68 -4.82 19.77
N HIS A 129 -29.32 -5.82 20.58
CA HIS A 129 -30.32 -6.61 21.34
C HIS A 129 -31.12 -5.76 22.36
N GLU A 130 -30.47 -4.73 22.90
CA GLU A 130 -31.15 -3.78 23.81
C GLU A 130 -31.98 -2.72 23.06
N GLY A 131 -32.02 -2.73 21.72
CA GLY A 131 -32.73 -1.72 20.91
C GLY A 131 -32.07 -0.34 20.89
N LYS A 132 -30.85 -0.19 21.40
CA LYS A 132 -30.11 1.08 21.51
C LYS A 132 -29.31 1.40 20.22
N TYR A 133 -30.01 1.51 19.09
CA TYR A 133 -29.39 1.66 17.77
C TYR A 133 -28.49 2.89 17.61
N LYS A 134 -28.86 4.04 18.23
CA LYS A 134 -28.00 5.24 18.17
C LYS A 134 -26.63 5.01 18.83
N GLN A 135 -26.62 4.35 19.99
CA GLN A 135 -25.34 4.01 20.65
C GLN A 135 -24.55 2.98 19.87
N MET A 136 -25.22 1.97 19.29
CA MET A 136 -24.59 0.99 18.41
C MET A 136 -23.86 1.67 17.24
N LEU A 137 -24.48 2.64 16.56
CA LEU A 137 -23.88 3.39 15.46
C LEU A 137 -22.65 4.20 15.92
N LEU A 138 -22.71 4.83 17.09
CA LEU A 138 -21.54 5.55 17.64
C LEU A 138 -20.37 4.60 17.93
N TRP A 139 -20.64 3.42 18.50
CA TRP A 139 -19.62 2.40 18.72
C TRP A 139 -19.04 1.86 17.40
N GLY A 140 -19.83 1.85 16.32
CA GLY A 140 -19.40 1.44 14.99
C GLY A 140 -18.25 2.28 14.41
N TRP A 141 -18.16 3.55 14.79
CA TRP A 141 -17.06 4.43 14.35
C TRP A 141 -15.71 4.09 14.97
N ILE A 142 -15.69 3.40 16.12
CA ILE A 142 -14.44 3.04 16.80
C ILE A 142 -13.57 2.14 15.92
N GLY A 143 -14.19 1.19 15.20
CA GLY A 143 -13.48 0.28 14.31
C GLY A 143 -12.62 0.98 13.24
N PRO A 144 -13.24 1.75 12.34
CA PRO A 144 -12.52 2.54 11.35
C PRO A 144 -11.46 3.48 11.95
N ILE A 145 -11.77 4.14 13.08
CA ILE A 145 -10.84 5.03 13.77
C ILE A 145 -9.59 4.26 14.23
N MET A 146 -9.73 3.04 14.75
CA MET A 146 -8.59 2.23 15.18
C MET A 146 -7.68 1.84 14.00
N PHE A 147 -8.26 1.49 12.85
CA PHE A 147 -7.48 1.22 11.64
C PHE A 147 -6.78 2.49 11.12
N MET A 148 -7.48 3.63 11.13
CA MET A 148 -6.89 4.92 10.77
C MET A 148 -5.73 5.27 11.70
N LEU A 149 -5.90 5.12 13.01
CA LEU A 149 -4.87 5.42 14.01
C LEU A 149 -3.62 4.55 13.83
N LYS A 150 -3.81 3.24 13.52
CA LYS A 150 -2.72 2.32 13.15
C LYS A 150 -1.86 2.90 12.03
N SER A 151 -2.48 3.31 10.93
CA SER A 151 -1.78 3.85 9.76
C SER A 151 -1.08 5.18 10.08
N VAL A 152 -1.77 6.08 10.75
CA VAL A 152 -1.22 7.39 11.17
C VAL A 152 0.01 7.21 12.06
N ILE A 153 -0.02 6.30 13.04
CA ILE A 153 1.14 6.05 13.93
C ILE A 153 2.33 5.55 13.12
N ILE A 154 2.13 4.54 12.27
CA ILE A 154 3.22 3.97 11.44
C ILE A 154 3.82 5.06 10.55
N VAL A 155 2.97 5.80 9.83
CA VAL A 155 3.44 6.84 8.90
C VAL A 155 4.10 8.00 9.65
N THR A 156 3.59 8.40 10.81
CA THR A 156 4.23 9.47 11.63
C THR A 156 5.65 9.08 12.05
N ILE A 157 5.84 7.85 12.51
CA ILE A 157 7.17 7.35 12.88
C ILE A 157 8.11 7.40 11.67
N ILE A 158 7.65 6.94 10.51
CA ILE A 158 8.46 6.88 9.30
C ILE A 158 8.78 8.29 8.77
N VAL A 159 7.81 9.18 8.76
CA VAL A 159 8.01 10.57 8.30
C VAL A 159 8.99 11.33 9.18
N THR A 160 8.97 11.09 10.49
CA THR A 160 9.85 11.80 11.45
C THR A 160 11.26 11.21 11.52
N VAL A 161 11.39 9.91 11.53
CA VAL A 161 12.67 9.20 11.79
C VAL A 161 13.23 8.56 10.52
N GLY A 162 12.35 8.11 9.62
CA GLY A 162 12.69 7.31 8.44
C GLY A 162 13.75 7.91 7.53
N PRO A 163 13.67 9.20 7.11
CA PRO A 163 14.64 9.76 6.18
C PRO A 163 16.08 9.74 6.72
N GLY A 164 16.26 10.00 8.01
CA GLY A 164 17.58 9.94 8.65
C GLY A 164 18.13 8.53 8.75
N VAL A 165 17.28 7.58 9.16
CA VAL A 165 17.64 6.16 9.25
C VAL A 165 17.96 5.58 7.87
N ILE A 166 17.13 5.87 6.85
CA ILE A 166 17.38 5.40 5.50
C ILE A 166 18.69 5.92 4.93
N LYS A 167 18.99 7.21 5.07
CA LYS A 167 20.28 7.76 4.64
C LYS A 167 21.46 7.07 5.31
N SER A 168 21.37 6.80 6.61
CA SER A 168 22.42 6.09 7.35
C SER A 168 22.57 4.64 6.85
N ILE A 169 21.47 3.95 6.62
CA ILE A 169 21.47 2.58 6.12
C ILE A 169 22.07 2.52 4.70
N LEU A 170 21.63 3.40 3.79
CA LEU A 170 22.14 3.45 2.41
C LEU A 170 23.65 3.70 2.34
N ASN A 171 24.22 4.42 3.30
CA ASN A 171 25.67 4.64 3.37
C ASN A 171 26.44 3.40 3.85
N ILE A 172 25.77 2.45 4.51
CA ILE A 172 26.41 1.22 5.05
C ILE A 172 26.20 0.03 4.11
N ILE A 173 25.09 0.03 3.36
CA ILE A 173 24.73 -1.08 2.45
C ILE A 173 25.70 -1.13 1.26
N PRO A 174 26.37 -2.27 1.03
CA PRO A 174 27.17 -2.47 -0.16
C PRO A 174 26.32 -2.42 -1.44
N GLN A 175 26.92 -1.97 -2.54
CA GLN A 175 26.22 -1.78 -3.83
C GLN A 175 25.55 -3.07 -4.34
N TRP A 176 26.17 -4.25 -4.14
CA TRP A 176 25.58 -5.53 -4.57
C TRP A 176 24.24 -5.84 -3.90
N VAL A 177 24.02 -5.38 -2.68
CA VAL A 177 22.70 -5.52 -1.98
C VAL A 177 21.67 -4.62 -2.66
N THR A 178 22.02 -3.38 -2.95
CA THR A 178 21.14 -2.44 -3.65
C THR A 178 20.77 -2.96 -5.05
N ASP A 179 21.74 -3.52 -5.77
CA ASP A 179 21.51 -4.13 -7.08
C ASP A 179 20.60 -5.37 -6.97
N GLY A 180 20.81 -6.20 -5.96
CA GLY A 180 19.95 -7.34 -5.66
C GLY A 180 18.51 -6.93 -5.34
N LEU A 181 18.32 -5.86 -4.56
CA LEU A 181 16.99 -5.30 -4.25
C LEU A 181 16.32 -4.71 -5.50
N ASN A 182 17.07 -4.09 -6.41
CA ASN A 182 16.56 -3.62 -7.70
C ASN A 182 16.04 -4.79 -8.55
N ILE A 183 16.81 -5.88 -8.66
CA ILE A 183 16.40 -7.08 -9.38
C ILE A 183 15.17 -7.70 -8.74
N ALA A 184 15.18 -7.89 -7.43
CA ALA A 184 14.05 -8.44 -6.68
C ALA A 184 12.77 -7.56 -6.86
N GLY A 185 12.91 -6.24 -6.76
CA GLY A 185 11.82 -5.28 -7.00
C GLY A 185 11.22 -5.40 -8.39
N GLY A 186 12.07 -5.64 -9.42
CA GLY A 186 11.61 -5.90 -10.79
C GLY A 186 10.94 -7.27 -10.99
N MET A 187 11.28 -8.28 -10.17
CA MET A 187 10.70 -9.62 -10.26
C MET A 187 9.35 -9.74 -9.53
N LEU A 188 9.11 -8.99 -8.46
CA LEU A 188 7.89 -9.08 -7.66
C LEU A 188 6.60 -8.78 -8.45
N PRO A 189 6.54 -7.79 -9.37
CA PRO A 189 5.40 -7.59 -10.25
C PRO A 189 5.10 -8.80 -11.13
N VAL A 190 6.14 -9.49 -11.62
CA VAL A 190 5.99 -10.72 -12.43
C VAL A 190 5.37 -11.83 -11.60
N LEU A 191 5.78 -11.97 -10.34
CA LEU A 191 5.16 -12.91 -9.40
C LEU A 191 3.69 -12.59 -9.17
N GLY A 192 3.32 -11.32 -8.99
CA GLY A 192 1.93 -10.87 -8.85
C GLY A 192 1.07 -11.25 -10.07
N ILE A 193 1.59 -11.00 -11.28
CA ILE A 193 0.92 -11.40 -12.53
C ILE A 193 0.80 -12.94 -12.64
N ALA A 194 1.85 -13.68 -12.28
CA ALA A 194 1.84 -15.14 -12.31
C ALA A 194 0.78 -15.72 -11.35
N LEU A 195 0.66 -15.16 -10.14
CA LEU A 195 -0.39 -15.52 -9.19
C LEU A 195 -1.79 -15.22 -9.73
N LEU A 196 -1.99 -14.05 -10.34
CA LEU A 196 -3.26 -13.70 -10.97
C LEU A 196 -3.63 -14.72 -12.05
N LEU A 197 -2.70 -15.06 -12.95
CA LEU A 197 -2.91 -16.06 -14.00
C LEU A 197 -3.16 -17.45 -13.43
N HIS A 198 -2.59 -17.79 -12.28
CA HIS A 198 -2.83 -19.07 -11.61
C HIS A 198 -4.29 -19.21 -11.13
N TYR A 199 -4.91 -18.13 -10.64
CA TYR A 199 -6.30 -18.12 -10.17
C TYR A 199 -7.32 -17.95 -11.30
N MET A 200 -6.90 -17.46 -12.46
CA MET A 200 -7.75 -17.33 -13.63
C MET A 200 -7.78 -18.64 -14.44
N PRO A 201 -8.81 -18.89 -15.25
CA PRO A 201 -8.83 -20.02 -16.18
C PRO A 201 -7.88 -19.81 -17.38
N ALA A 202 -6.62 -19.43 -17.09
CA ALA A 202 -5.63 -19.04 -18.10
C ALA A 202 -5.35 -20.15 -19.11
N LYS A 203 -5.45 -21.43 -18.70
CA LYS A 203 -5.28 -22.57 -19.63
C LYS A 203 -6.29 -22.55 -20.79
N LYS A 204 -7.54 -22.13 -20.54
CA LYS A 204 -8.58 -22.01 -21.57
C LYS A 204 -8.32 -20.85 -22.52
N TYR A 205 -7.69 -19.78 -22.04
CA TYR A 205 -7.46 -18.53 -22.78
C TYR A 205 -5.97 -18.27 -23.03
N LEU A 206 -5.14 -19.33 -23.04
CA LEU A 206 -3.68 -19.21 -23.19
C LEU A 206 -3.29 -18.47 -24.49
N TRP A 207 -4.04 -18.68 -25.55
CA TRP A 207 -3.83 -17.97 -26.82
C TRP A 207 -3.99 -16.43 -26.66
N ALA A 208 -4.96 -15.98 -25.88
CA ALA A 208 -5.15 -14.55 -25.63
C ALA A 208 -4.02 -13.96 -24.77
N VAL A 209 -3.53 -14.72 -23.77
CA VAL A 209 -2.37 -14.33 -22.94
C VAL A 209 -1.12 -14.18 -23.81
N LEU A 210 -0.88 -15.13 -24.75
CA LEU A 210 0.25 -15.06 -25.66
C LEU A 210 0.15 -13.88 -26.63
N ILE A 211 -1.02 -13.65 -27.22
CA ILE A 211 -1.25 -12.48 -28.10
C ILE A 211 -1.00 -11.18 -27.33
N GLY A 212 -1.57 -11.01 -26.14
CA GLY A 212 -1.37 -9.82 -25.30
C GLY A 212 0.09 -9.61 -24.93
N PHE A 213 0.82 -10.67 -24.62
CA PHE A 213 2.27 -10.62 -24.35
C PHE A 213 3.06 -10.14 -25.57
N VAL A 214 2.78 -10.68 -26.77
CA VAL A 214 3.44 -10.27 -28.02
C VAL A 214 3.14 -8.81 -28.34
N LEU A 215 1.88 -8.39 -28.25
CA LEU A 215 1.46 -7.01 -28.52
C LEU A 215 2.14 -6.02 -27.56
N SER A 216 2.17 -6.35 -26.27
CA SER A 216 2.78 -5.47 -25.25
C SER A 216 4.31 -5.43 -25.38
N THR A 217 4.97 -6.59 -25.55
CA THR A 217 6.43 -6.69 -25.46
C THR A 217 7.12 -6.30 -26.77
N TYR A 218 6.60 -6.77 -27.90
CA TYR A 218 7.24 -6.56 -29.21
C TYR A 218 6.72 -5.36 -29.96
N LEU A 219 5.40 -5.15 -29.96
CA LEU A 219 4.78 -4.02 -30.66
C LEU A 219 4.66 -2.77 -29.79
N LYS A 220 4.97 -2.89 -28.47
CA LYS A 220 4.88 -1.77 -27.49
C LYS A 220 3.52 -1.08 -27.53
N VAL A 221 2.47 -1.81 -27.83
CA VAL A 221 1.10 -1.28 -27.85
C VAL A 221 0.68 -1.00 -26.41
N PRO A 222 0.27 0.23 -26.08
CA PRO A 222 -0.21 0.53 -24.74
C PRO A 222 -1.51 -0.23 -24.45
N ILE A 223 -1.75 -0.52 -23.16
CA ILE A 223 -2.92 -1.30 -22.68
C ILE A 223 -4.25 -0.78 -23.24
N ILE A 224 -4.36 0.53 -23.51
CA ILE A 224 -5.55 1.16 -24.09
C ILE A 224 -5.75 0.78 -25.59
N GLY A 225 -4.73 0.24 -26.25
CA GLY A 225 -4.74 -0.13 -27.67
C GLY A 225 -4.92 -1.64 -27.93
N VAL A 226 -5.08 -2.45 -26.88
CA VAL A 226 -5.36 -3.90 -26.92
C VAL A 226 -6.79 -4.14 -26.49
#